data_693b0eb86eca503aca16d6af5d6c43fe
#
_entry.id   693b0eb86eca503aca16d6af5d6c43fe
#
_cell.length_a   1.000
_cell.length_b   1.000
_cell.length_c   1.000
_cell.angle_alpha   90.00
_cell.angle_beta   90.00
_cell.angle_gamma   90.00
#
_symmetry.space_group_name_H-M   'P 1'
#
loop_
_entity.id
_entity.type
_entity.pdbx_description
1 polymer ?
#
loop_
_entity_poly.entity_id
_entity_poly.type
_entity_poly.pdbx_seq_one_letter_code
_entity_poly.pdbx_strand_id
1 'polypeptide(L)'
;MDGLAVLSWGLNACGWFFIAYSVLINTSFLVLTLLAVADFWAYLRRVDFAAYDETFSEPLTPGISILMPAYNESAGIVESVQAMTALRYPDFEVVVIDDGSKDDTSEQLIAAFDMVEVPIVVPTDIATKGQVTATYLSRRGANNVLLVRKTNGGKADALNVGINAARKQLVCMVDADSLLDPDALLHVSRPFADDPERVMASGGVVRVANGSRISRGRVTKVRMPNRWLPRIQVVEYLRAFLIGRTGWSRIGGLLIISGAFGVFRKDVLLQLGGLATDCIGEDAELVVRLHRWIGDNDLDGRVVFVAEPVAWTEAPEDRAVLRKQRRRWHRGLTEILSKHRGMVLRPRYGMVGMVSMPWFVAFELMAPFVEVFGVVFLAVALVLMGADALGLTHLELVNQDVIWVLLATSLLYAVVLTLAALVIEELSFRRYRGLRDLAIAVWASLEENIGYRQVNAWWRMGGSLEAWRGTKHDWGDMQRRGLGKT
;
A
#
# COMPACT_ATOMS: atom_id res chain seq x y z
N MET A 1 9.06 1.32 51.04
CA MET A 1 9.87 0.82 49.88
C MET A 1 10.84 1.92 49.52
N ASP A 2 12.14 1.62 49.52
CA ASP A 2 13.15 2.61 49.15
C ASP A 2 12.90 3.08 47.71
N GLY A 3 13.06 4.38 47.48
CA GLY A 3 12.79 4.97 46.16
C GLY A 3 13.54 4.29 45.01
N LEU A 4 14.73 3.74 45.27
CA LEU A 4 15.52 2.95 44.34
C LEU A 4 14.88 1.60 43.99
N ALA A 5 14.24 0.93 44.97
CA ALA A 5 13.53 -0.34 44.68
C ALA A 5 12.31 -0.12 43.79
N VAL A 6 11.59 0.99 43.98
CA VAL A 6 10.48 1.36 43.09
C VAL A 6 10.96 1.68 41.68
N LEU A 7 12.06 2.41 41.52
CA LEU A 7 12.68 2.73 40.27
C LEU A 7 13.15 1.46 39.52
N SER A 8 13.86 0.57 40.20
CA SER A 8 14.33 -0.70 39.66
C SER A 8 13.15 -1.57 39.18
N TRP A 9 12.11 -1.71 40.02
CA TRP A 9 10.89 -2.42 39.65
C TRP A 9 10.24 -1.81 38.38
N GLY A 10 10.12 -0.47 38.32
CA GLY A 10 9.54 0.23 37.19
C GLY A 10 10.33 0.02 35.90
N LEU A 11 11.67 0.11 35.94
CA LEU A 11 12.53 -0.12 34.78
C LEU A 11 12.43 -1.57 34.26
N ASN A 12 12.44 -2.54 35.16
CA ASN A 12 12.31 -3.95 34.77
C ASN A 12 10.92 -4.27 34.25
N ALA A 13 9.85 -3.69 34.80
CA ALA A 13 8.49 -3.81 34.27
C ALA A 13 8.37 -3.23 32.86
N CYS A 14 8.99 -2.08 32.58
CA CYS A 14 9.08 -1.51 31.21
C CYS A 14 9.81 -2.45 30.26
N GLY A 15 10.93 -3.06 30.68
CA GLY A 15 11.66 -4.03 29.87
C GLY A 15 10.80 -5.23 29.48
N TRP A 16 10.09 -5.83 30.43
CA TRP A 16 9.15 -6.92 30.18
C TRP A 16 7.99 -6.51 29.28
N PHE A 17 7.47 -5.28 29.41
CA PHE A 17 6.46 -4.75 28.51
C PHE A 17 6.97 -4.71 27.05
N PHE A 18 8.20 -4.19 26.82
CA PHE A 18 8.77 -4.14 25.47
C PHE A 18 9.03 -5.53 24.89
N ILE A 19 9.49 -6.50 25.71
CA ILE A 19 9.64 -7.89 25.30
C ILE A 19 8.28 -8.48 24.90
N ALA A 20 7.28 -8.37 25.76
CA ALA A 20 5.94 -8.89 25.50
C ALA A 20 5.33 -8.29 24.23
N TYR A 21 5.43 -6.98 24.08
CA TYR A 21 4.95 -6.29 22.87
C TYR A 21 5.69 -6.76 21.62
N SER A 22 7.03 -6.86 21.67
CA SER A 22 7.85 -7.37 20.56
C SER A 22 7.49 -8.80 20.19
N VAL A 23 7.30 -9.68 21.15
CA VAL A 23 6.89 -11.07 20.91
C VAL A 23 5.49 -11.13 20.28
N LEU A 24 4.53 -10.37 20.79
CA LEU A 24 3.15 -10.37 20.28
C LEU A 24 3.08 -9.86 18.84
N ILE A 25 3.69 -8.72 18.53
CA ILE A 25 3.67 -8.15 17.17
C ILE A 25 4.39 -9.07 16.18
N ASN A 26 5.56 -9.58 16.52
CA ASN A 26 6.33 -10.43 15.61
C ASN A 26 5.69 -11.81 15.43
N THR A 27 5.10 -12.39 16.48
CA THR A 27 4.32 -13.62 16.36
C THR A 27 3.10 -13.43 15.46
N SER A 28 2.42 -12.27 15.55
CA SER A 28 1.29 -11.96 14.65
C SER A 28 1.75 -11.87 13.18
N PHE A 29 2.92 -11.27 12.90
CA PHE A 29 3.49 -11.27 11.56
C PHE A 29 3.91 -12.68 11.10
N LEU A 30 4.39 -13.53 12.01
CA LEU A 30 4.68 -14.93 11.69
C LEU A 30 3.40 -15.69 11.31
N VAL A 31 2.30 -15.47 12.03
CA VAL A 31 0.98 -16.03 11.68
C VAL A 31 0.53 -15.55 10.31
N LEU A 32 0.63 -14.25 10.02
CA LEU A 32 0.30 -13.70 8.69
C LEU A 32 1.19 -14.32 7.60
N THR A 33 2.46 -14.58 7.90
CA THR A 33 3.39 -15.26 6.98
C THR A 33 2.92 -16.68 6.67
N LEU A 34 2.53 -17.45 7.69
CA LEU A 34 2.01 -18.80 7.51
C LEU A 34 0.70 -18.82 6.71
N LEU A 35 -0.18 -17.85 6.96
CA LEU A 35 -1.42 -17.68 6.18
C LEU A 35 -1.11 -17.34 4.71
N ALA A 36 -0.15 -16.46 4.45
CA ALA A 36 0.29 -16.11 3.10
C ALA A 36 0.90 -17.33 2.38
N VAL A 37 1.73 -18.12 3.06
CA VAL A 37 2.27 -19.38 2.53
C VAL A 37 1.15 -20.34 2.16
N ALA A 38 0.17 -20.52 3.04
CA ALA A 38 -0.96 -21.41 2.78
C ALA A 38 -1.82 -20.95 1.59
N ASP A 39 -2.00 -19.63 1.43
CA ASP A 39 -2.71 -19.07 0.28
C ASP A 39 -1.90 -19.27 -1.01
N PHE A 40 -0.60 -19.05 -0.94
CA PHE A 40 0.32 -19.26 -2.03
C PHE A 40 0.37 -20.75 -2.50
N TRP A 41 0.39 -21.69 -1.59
CA TRP A 41 0.32 -23.12 -1.93
C TRP A 41 -0.99 -23.47 -2.66
N ALA A 42 -2.11 -22.88 -2.22
CA ALA A 42 -3.39 -23.03 -2.90
C ALA A 42 -3.36 -22.43 -4.32
N TYR A 43 -2.69 -21.29 -4.47
CA TYR A 43 -2.47 -20.63 -5.76
C TYR A 43 -1.64 -21.49 -6.72
N LEU A 44 -0.48 -21.99 -6.30
CA LEU A 44 0.37 -22.86 -7.16
C LEU A 44 -0.37 -24.08 -7.70
N ARG A 45 -1.26 -24.68 -6.91
CA ARG A 45 -2.08 -25.82 -7.35
C ARG A 45 -3.14 -25.44 -8.37
N ARG A 46 -3.54 -24.16 -8.45
CA ARG A 46 -4.56 -23.66 -9.39
C ARG A 46 -3.97 -23.18 -10.71
N VAL A 47 -2.73 -22.69 -10.71
CA VAL A 47 -2.08 -22.12 -11.90
C VAL A 47 -1.94 -23.14 -13.03
N ASP A 48 -1.69 -24.41 -12.72
CA ASP A 48 -1.59 -25.48 -13.71
C ASP A 48 -2.90 -25.76 -14.49
N PHE A 49 -4.04 -25.26 -13.99
CA PHE A 49 -5.35 -25.41 -14.60
C PHE A 49 -5.96 -24.11 -15.13
N ALA A 50 -5.26 -23.00 -15.00
CA ALA A 50 -5.78 -21.69 -15.43
C ALA A 50 -5.42 -21.43 -16.89
N ALA A 51 -6.28 -21.83 -17.81
CA ALA A 51 -6.21 -21.44 -19.20
C ALA A 51 -6.51 -19.93 -19.32
N TYR A 52 -5.47 -19.08 -19.33
CA TYR A 52 -5.63 -17.65 -19.59
C TYR A 52 -6.27 -17.40 -20.96
N ASP A 53 -6.07 -18.30 -21.91
CA ASP A 53 -6.68 -18.22 -23.25
C ASP A 53 -8.21 -18.33 -23.22
N GLU A 54 -8.80 -19.02 -22.22
CA GLU A 54 -10.26 -19.08 -22.05
C GLU A 54 -10.82 -17.72 -21.63
N THR A 55 -10.12 -16.94 -20.79
CA THR A 55 -10.58 -15.62 -20.35
C THR A 55 -10.76 -14.65 -21.52
N PHE A 56 -9.96 -14.77 -22.59
CA PHE A 56 -10.10 -13.96 -23.79
C PHE A 56 -11.31 -14.35 -24.65
N SER A 57 -11.80 -15.57 -24.51
CA SER A 57 -12.88 -16.13 -25.30
C SER A 57 -14.23 -16.10 -24.58
N GLU A 58 -14.24 -15.78 -23.28
CA GLU A 58 -15.43 -15.89 -22.46
C GLU A 58 -16.26 -14.59 -22.48
N PRO A 59 -17.51 -14.64 -22.97
CA PRO A 59 -18.37 -13.44 -23.06
C PRO A 59 -18.73 -12.82 -21.70
N LEU A 60 -18.49 -13.55 -20.60
CA LEU A 60 -18.81 -13.13 -19.24
C LEU A 60 -17.65 -12.42 -18.54
N THR A 61 -16.49 -12.26 -19.20
CA THR A 61 -15.37 -11.51 -18.64
C THR A 61 -15.77 -10.05 -18.40
N PRO A 62 -15.75 -9.56 -17.14
CA PRO A 62 -16.24 -8.22 -16.84
C PRO A 62 -15.35 -7.13 -17.45
N GLY A 63 -15.95 -6.12 -18.10
CA GLY A 63 -15.22 -4.99 -18.63
C GLY A 63 -14.62 -4.12 -17.51
N ILE A 64 -13.45 -3.50 -17.76
CA ILE A 64 -12.70 -2.70 -16.80
C ILE A 64 -12.49 -1.27 -17.32
N SER A 65 -12.84 -0.24 -16.51
CA SER A 65 -12.44 1.14 -16.73
C SER A 65 -11.21 1.44 -15.87
N ILE A 66 -10.06 1.72 -16.50
CA ILE A 66 -8.84 2.15 -15.82
C ILE A 66 -8.95 3.66 -15.61
N LEU A 67 -8.97 4.10 -14.34
CA LEU A 67 -9.01 5.51 -13.97
C LEU A 67 -7.61 5.99 -13.58
N MET A 68 -7.13 7.00 -14.29
CA MET A 68 -5.80 7.58 -14.10
C MET A 68 -5.93 9.08 -13.79
N PRO A 69 -5.93 9.48 -12.52
CA PRO A 69 -5.89 10.89 -12.14
C PRO A 69 -4.51 11.47 -12.47
N ALA A 70 -4.46 12.63 -13.12
CA ALA A 70 -3.24 13.33 -13.50
C ALA A 70 -3.29 14.79 -13.03
N TYR A 71 -2.16 15.27 -12.50
CA TYR A 71 -1.96 16.67 -12.13
C TYR A 71 -0.48 17.04 -12.29
N ASN A 72 -0.15 17.86 -13.28
CA ASN A 72 1.21 18.24 -13.65
C ASN A 72 2.13 17.03 -13.93
N GLU A 73 1.69 16.15 -14.82
CA GLU A 73 2.37 14.89 -15.18
C GLU A 73 2.91 14.90 -16.62
N SER A 74 3.12 16.08 -17.22
CA SER A 74 3.57 16.23 -18.61
C SER A 74 4.84 15.42 -18.95
N ALA A 75 5.72 15.20 -17.97
CA ALA A 75 6.99 14.49 -18.17
C ALA A 75 6.86 13.00 -18.52
N GLY A 76 5.72 12.34 -18.20
CA GLY A 76 5.56 10.90 -18.33
C GLY A 76 4.18 10.41 -18.75
N ILE A 77 3.19 11.29 -18.80
CA ILE A 77 1.78 10.90 -18.98
C ILE A 77 1.53 10.14 -20.29
N VAL A 78 2.16 10.53 -21.37
CA VAL A 78 2.00 9.87 -22.68
C VAL A 78 2.49 8.43 -22.65
N GLU A 79 3.68 8.20 -22.09
CA GLU A 79 4.26 6.86 -21.94
C GLU A 79 3.40 5.99 -21.00
N SER A 80 2.89 6.56 -19.93
CA SER A 80 2.02 5.87 -18.97
C SER A 80 0.71 5.43 -19.64
N VAL A 81 0.03 6.32 -20.36
CA VAL A 81 -1.21 5.98 -21.07
C VAL A 81 -0.96 4.97 -22.19
N GLN A 82 0.15 5.10 -22.94
CA GLN A 82 0.53 4.10 -23.95
C GLN A 82 0.76 2.72 -23.32
N ALA A 83 1.40 2.66 -22.15
CA ALA A 83 1.58 1.40 -21.43
C ALA A 83 0.25 0.77 -21.00
N MET A 84 -0.71 1.61 -20.53
CA MET A 84 -2.06 1.14 -20.14
C MET A 84 -2.84 0.62 -21.36
N THR A 85 -2.78 1.29 -22.52
CA THR A 85 -3.46 0.82 -23.74
C THR A 85 -2.88 -0.47 -24.31
N ALA A 86 -1.69 -0.86 -23.88
CA ALA A 86 -0.99 -2.07 -24.31
C ALA A 86 -1.16 -3.26 -23.34
N LEU A 87 -2.05 -3.17 -22.37
CA LEU A 87 -2.38 -4.28 -21.45
C LEU A 87 -3.14 -5.38 -22.20
N ARG A 88 -2.95 -6.61 -21.75
CA ARG A 88 -3.64 -7.79 -22.29
C ARG A 88 -4.91 -8.03 -21.52
N TYR A 89 -6.02 -7.48 -22.01
CA TYR A 89 -7.35 -7.71 -21.46
C TYR A 89 -8.40 -7.52 -22.57
N PRO A 90 -9.47 -8.33 -22.63
CA PRO A 90 -10.38 -8.32 -23.77
C PRO A 90 -11.21 -7.05 -23.89
N ASP A 91 -11.73 -6.54 -22.78
CA ASP A 91 -12.64 -5.38 -22.77
C ASP A 91 -12.27 -4.39 -21.68
N PHE A 92 -11.56 -3.31 -22.05
CA PHE A 92 -11.21 -2.24 -21.12
C PHE A 92 -11.19 -0.87 -21.81
N GLU A 93 -11.22 0.17 -21.01
CA GLU A 93 -11.00 1.55 -21.41
C GLU A 93 -10.05 2.25 -20.45
N VAL A 94 -9.41 3.30 -20.92
CA VAL A 94 -8.55 4.17 -20.10
C VAL A 94 -9.19 5.53 -19.99
N VAL A 95 -9.52 5.95 -18.78
CA VAL A 95 -10.09 7.26 -18.48
C VAL A 95 -9.02 8.05 -17.74
N VAL A 96 -8.43 9.03 -18.41
CA VAL A 96 -7.48 9.97 -17.82
C VAL A 96 -8.25 11.18 -17.32
N ILE A 97 -8.06 11.54 -16.06
CA ILE A 97 -8.74 12.68 -15.43
C ILE A 97 -7.68 13.74 -15.10
N ASP A 98 -7.61 14.77 -15.92
CA ASP A 98 -6.77 15.94 -15.67
C ASP A 98 -7.43 16.84 -14.63
N ASP A 99 -6.87 16.83 -13.42
CA ASP A 99 -7.35 17.59 -12.25
C ASP A 99 -6.87 19.04 -12.27
N GLY A 100 -6.98 19.70 -13.43
CA GLY A 100 -6.64 21.11 -13.60
C GLY A 100 -5.13 21.35 -13.61
N SER A 101 -4.39 20.56 -14.38
CA SER A 101 -2.94 20.76 -14.58
C SER A 101 -2.62 22.15 -15.06
N LYS A 102 -1.47 22.65 -14.64
CA LYS A 102 -0.93 23.98 -15.03
C LYS A 102 0.16 23.89 -16.10
N ASP A 103 0.60 22.66 -16.36
CA ASP A 103 1.56 22.31 -17.41
C ASP A 103 0.81 21.81 -18.67
N ASP A 104 1.53 21.31 -19.64
CA ASP A 104 1.00 20.81 -20.92
C ASP A 104 0.56 19.33 -20.88
N THR A 105 0.20 18.81 -19.71
CA THR A 105 -0.25 17.40 -19.52
C THR A 105 -1.38 17.00 -20.49
N SER A 106 -2.45 17.80 -20.57
CA SER A 106 -3.58 17.52 -21.45
C SER A 106 -3.21 17.70 -22.92
N GLU A 107 -2.48 18.73 -23.26
CA GLU A 107 -2.08 19.08 -24.62
C GLU A 107 -1.21 17.97 -25.24
N GLN A 108 -0.29 17.40 -24.46
CA GLN A 108 0.53 16.27 -24.88
C GLN A 108 -0.30 15.02 -25.16
N LEU A 109 -1.29 14.72 -24.31
CA LEU A 109 -2.21 13.60 -24.55
C LEU A 109 -3.04 13.80 -25.80
N ILE A 110 -3.63 15.00 -25.99
CA ILE A 110 -4.44 15.35 -27.17
C ILE A 110 -3.61 15.15 -28.44
N ALA A 111 -2.37 15.64 -28.46
CA ALA A 111 -1.49 15.49 -29.60
C ALA A 111 -1.03 14.04 -29.84
N ALA A 112 -0.63 13.31 -28.78
CA ALA A 112 -0.09 11.95 -28.91
C ALA A 112 -1.14 10.92 -29.35
N PHE A 113 -2.40 11.07 -28.90
CA PHE A 113 -3.50 10.16 -29.20
C PHE A 113 -4.48 10.67 -30.26
N ASP A 114 -4.16 11.79 -30.94
CA ASP A 114 -5.03 12.43 -31.95
C ASP A 114 -6.46 12.57 -31.42
N MET A 115 -6.59 13.19 -30.25
CA MET A 115 -7.87 13.28 -29.56
C MET A 115 -8.72 14.42 -30.08
N VAL A 116 -10.04 14.21 -30.11
CA VAL A 116 -11.01 15.24 -30.46
C VAL A 116 -11.90 15.53 -29.28
N GLU A 117 -12.28 16.79 -29.18
CA GLU A 117 -13.25 17.22 -28.21
C GLU A 117 -14.64 16.65 -28.57
N VAL A 118 -15.27 16.02 -27.58
CA VAL A 118 -16.60 15.43 -27.71
C VAL A 118 -17.45 15.87 -26.52
N PRO A 119 -18.64 16.42 -26.70
CA PRO A 119 -19.48 16.87 -25.59
C PRO A 119 -20.12 15.65 -24.89
N ILE A 120 -19.33 14.95 -24.05
CA ILE A 120 -19.84 13.86 -23.25
C ILE A 120 -20.36 14.44 -21.93
N VAL A 121 -21.64 14.18 -21.64
CA VAL A 121 -22.21 14.49 -20.33
C VAL A 121 -21.74 13.43 -19.33
N VAL A 122 -20.84 13.81 -18.43
CA VAL A 122 -20.41 12.93 -17.34
C VAL A 122 -21.52 12.90 -16.29
N PRO A 123 -22.04 11.71 -15.90
CA PRO A 123 -23.02 11.59 -14.84
C PRO A 123 -22.53 12.20 -13.53
N THR A 124 -23.44 12.56 -12.65
CA THR A 124 -23.16 13.17 -11.34
C THR A 124 -23.67 12.29 -10.18
N ASP A 125 -23.63 10.97 -10.38
CA ASP A 125 -24.07 9.99 -9.37
C ASP A 125 -23.26 10.13 -8.07
N ILE A 126 -21.98 10.43 -8.20
CA ILE A 126 -21.10 10.82 -7.09
C ILE A 126 -20.89 12.34 -7.15
N ALA A 127 -21.15 13.03 -6.05
CA ALA A 127 -20.90 14.47 -5.95
C ALA A 127 -19.39 14.77 -6.03
N THR A 128 -19.02 15.78 -6.83
CA THR A 128 -17.65 16.21 -7.05
C THR A 128 -17.49 17.71 -6.75
N LYS A 129 -16.29 18.11 -6.31
CA LYS A 129 -15.96 19.52 -6.03
C LYS A 129 -15.58 20.27 -7.30
N GLY A 130 -14.76 19.62 -8.15
CA GLY A 130 -14.30 20.19 -9.40
C GLY A 130 -15.32 20.01 -10.52
N GLN A 131 -15.44 21.01 -11.39
CA GLN A 131 -16.32 20.98 -12.56
C GLN A 131 -15.59 20.42 -13.76
N VAL A 132 -16.24 19.52 -14.53
CA VAL A 132 -15.75 19.04 -15.82
C VAL A 132 -15.82 20.20 -16.82
N THR A 133 -14.70 20.50 -17.48
CA THR A 133 -14.56 21.61 -18.42
C THR A 133 -14.58 21.16 -19.86
N ALA A 134 -14.00 19.99 -20.17
CA ALA A 134 -13.98 19.42 -21.51
C ALA A 134 -13.74 17.90 -21.45
N THR A 135 -14.16 17.20 -22.50
CA THR A 135 -13.92 15.76 -22.68
C THR A 135 -13.38 15.49 -24.09
N TYR A 136 -12.41 14.60 -24.20
CA TYR A 136 -11.76 14.25 -25.47
C TYR A 136 -11.68 12.76 -25.65
N LEU A 137 -11.91 12.28 -26.88
CA LEU A 137 -11.78 10.88 -27.28
C LEU A 137 -10.67 10.71 -28.31
N SER A 138 -9.90 9.63 -28.20
CA SER A 138 -8.88 9.27 -29.20
C SER A 138 -9.52 8.82 -30.50
N ARG A 139 -8.97 9.30 -31.65
CA ARG A 139 -9.35 8.87 -33.00
C ARG A 139 -8.56 7.66 -33.49
N ARG A 140 -7.36 7.41 -32.97
CA ARG A 140 -6.46 6.36 -33.47
C ARG A 140 -6.60 5.06 -32.70
N GLY A 141 -6.96 3.98 -33.43
CA GLY A 141 -6.75 2.56 -33.13
C GLY A 141 -7.24 2.00 -31.79
N ALA A 142 -6.87 2.58 -30.71
CA ALA A 142 -7.38 2.26 -29.37
C ALA A 142 -8.47 3.28 -29.02
N ASN A 143 -9.66 3.12 -29.55
CA ASN A 143 -10.85 3.96 -29.27
C ASN A 143 -11.27 3.98 -27.79
N ASN A 144 -10.38 3.57 -26.91
CA ASN A 144 -10.66 3.30 -25.51
C ASN A 144 -10.01 4.33 -24.56
N VAL A 145 -9.44 5.44 -25.08
CA VAL A 145 -8.87 6.49 -24.24
C VAL A 145 -9.80 7.70 -24.20
N LEU A 146 -10.32 7.98 -23.01
CA LEU A 146 -11.11 9.16 -22.69
C LEU A 146 -10.25 10.08 -21.82
N LEU A 147 -10.09 11.35 -22.21
CA LEU A 147 -9.53 12.41 -21.37
C LEU A 147 -10.67 13.29 -20.86
N VAL A 148 -10.75 13.44 -19.54
CA VAL A 148 -11.69 14.35 -18.87
C VAL A 148 -10.88 15.46 -18.20
N ARG A 149 -11.07 16.70 -18.65
CA ARG A 149 -10.49 17.90 -18.02
C ARG A 149 -11.44 18.46 -16.98
N LYS A 150 -10.94 18.81 -15.81
CA LYS A 150 -11.75 19.42 -14.75
C LYS A 150 -10.98 20.48 -13.98
N THR A 151 -11.68 21.32 -13.25
CA THR A 151 -11.03 22.23 -12.27
C THR A 151 -10.47 21.42 -11.10
N ASN A 152 -9.34 21.85 -10.54
CA ASN A 152 -8.66 21.12 -9.47
C ASN A 152 -9.56 20.90 -8.24
N GLY A 153 -9.65 19.67 -7.81
CA GLY A 153 -10.40 19.22 -6.62
C GLY A 153 -9.64 18.21 -5.76
N GLY A 154 -8.45 17.78 -6.24
CA GLY A 154 -7.60 16.78 -5.62
C GLY A 154 -7.86 15.36 -6.12
N LYS A 155 -6.92 14.44 -5.84
CA LYS A 155 -6.91 13.07 -6.37
C LYS A 155 -8.22 12.31 -6.16
N ALA A 156 -8.76 12.31 -4.94
CA ALA A 156 -10.02 11.63 -4.62
C ALA A 156 -11.20 12.18 -5.43
N ASP A 157 -11.26 13.50 -5.61
CA ASP A 157 -12.28 14.15 -6.41
C ASP A 157 -12.13 13.84 -7.92
N ALA A 158 -10.89 13.81 -8.42
CA ALA A 158 -10.61 13.39 -9.79
C ALA A 158 -11.05 11.93 -10.04
N LEU A 159 -10.74 11.02 -9.09
CA LEU A 159 -11.20 9.62 -9.17
C LEU A 159 -12.74 9.53 -9.13
N ASN A 160 -13.43 10.35 -8.34
CA ASN A 160 -14.90 10.39 -8.32
C ASN A 160 -15.48 10.82 -9.66
N VAL A 161 -14.90 11.82 -10.33
CA VAL A 161 -15.26 12.16 -11.71
C VAL A 161 -15.00 10.99 -12.65
N GLY A 162 -13.86 10.29 -12.47
CA GLY A 162 -13.53 9.10 -13.25
C GLY A 162 -14.54 7.96 -13.07
N ILE A 163 -15.00 7.69 -11.83
CA ILE A 163 -16.04 6.68 -11.55
C ILE A 163 -17.36 7.04 -12.26
N ASN A 164 -17.74 8.31 -12.20
CA ASN A 164 -18.93 8.79 -12.91
C ASN A 164 -18.79 8.61 -14.43
N ALA A 165 -17.61 8.88 -15.00
CA ALA A 165 -17.33 8.75 -16.43
C ALA A 165 -17.11 7.30 -16.89
N ALA A 166 -16.76 6.37 -15.98
CA ALA A 166 -16.50 4.98 -16.28
C ALA A 166 -17.72 4.27 -16.88
N ARG A 167 -17.51 3.48 -17.93
CA ARG A 167 -18.59 2.77 -18.63
C ARG A 167 -18.63 1.27 -18.36
N LYS A 168 -17.56 0.72 -17.75
CA LYS A 168 -17.42 -0.70 -17.50
C LYS A 168 -17.90 -1.10 -16.11
N GLN A 169 -18.08 -2.41 -15.90
CA GLN A 169 -18.57 -2.99 -14.63
C GLN A 169 -17.55 -2.87 -13.50
N LEU A 170 -16.27 -2.98 -13.83
CA LEU A 170 -15.18 -2.85 -12.87
C LEU A 170 -14.44 -1.53 -13.11
N VAL A 171 -13.97 -0.95 -12.01
CA VAL A 171 -13.15 0.26 -11.99
C VAL A 171 -11.80 -0.07 -11.42
N CYS A 172 -10.74 0.13 -12.21
CA CYS A 172 -9.35 -0.02 -11.79
C CYS A 172 -8.72 1.35 -11.57
N MET A 173 -8.33 1.68 -10.35
CA MET A 173 -7.68 2.94 -10.01
C MET A 173 -6.17 2.76 -10.10
N VAL A 174 -5.49 3.63 -10.87
CA VAL A 174 -4.04 3.54 -11.12
C VAL A 174 -3.42 4.93 -11.06
N ASP A 175 -2.33 5.09 -10.31
CA ASP A 175 -1.57 6.36 -10.30
C ASP A 175 -0.88 6.57 -11.65
N ALA A 176 -0.82 7.82 -12.13
CA ALA A 176 -0.26 8.19 -13.44
C ALA A 176 1.24 7.81 -13.60
N ASP A 177 1.94 7.62 -12.49
CA ASP A 177 3.35 7.24 -12.42
C ASP A 177 3.56 5.74 -12.13
N SER A 178 2.51 4.94 -12.10
CA SER A 178 2.57 3.49 -11.88
C SER A 178 2.69 2.75 -13.21
N LEU A 179 3.50 1.68 -13.22
CA LEU A 179 3.59 0.76 -14.34
C LEU A 179 2.85 -0.53 -14.02
N LEU A 180 2.11 -1.06 -14.97
CA LEU A 180 1.43 -2.34 -14.81
C LEU A 180 2.14 -3.45 -15.59
N ASP A 181 2.10 -4.66 -15.04
CA ASP A 181 2.47 -5.86 -15.79
C ASP A 181 1.43 -6.10 -16.90
N PRO A 182 1.83 -6.64 -18.07
CA PRO A 182 0.89 -6.83 -19.20
C PRO A 182 -0.38 -7.60 -18.84
N ASP A 183 -0.30 -8.55 -17.92
CA ASP A 183 -1.40 -9.40 -17.49
C ASP A 183 -2.05 -8.94 -16.17
N ALA A 184 -1.71 -7.74 -15.70
CA ALA A 184 -2.19 -7.23 -14.41
C ALA A 184 -3.72 -7.28 -14.27
N LEU A 185 -4.44 -6.87 -15.32
CA LEU A 185 -5.90 -6.88 -15.31
C LEU A 185 -6.49 -8.30 -15.25
N LEU A 186 -5.86 -9.27 -15.93
CA LEU A 186 -6.28 -10.67 -15.89
C LEU A 186 -6.18 -11.23 -14.48
N HIS A 187 -5.07 -10.95 -13.79
CA HIS A 187 -4.87 -11.43 -12.42
C HIS A 187 -5.90 -10.86 -11.45
N VAL A 188 -6.14 -9.54 -11.49
CA VAL A 188 -7.00 -8.88 -10.50
C VAL A 188 -8.50 -9.00 -10.81
N SER A 189 -8.88 -9.28 -12.05
CA SER A 189 -10.28 -9.51 -12.42
C SER A 189 -10.74 -10.93 -12.11
N ARG A 190 -9.81 -11.90 -12.06
CA ARG A 190 -10.14 -13.30 -11.82
C ARG A 190 -11.00 -13.55 -10.58
N PRO A 191 -10.74 -12.94 -9.40
CA PRO A 191 -11.61 -13.14 -8.24
C PRO A 191 -13.07 -12.75 -8.49
N PHE A 192 -13.33 -11.74 -9.34
CA PHE A 192 -14.70 -11.34 -9.70
C PHE A 192 -15.38 -12.33 -10.65
N ALA A 193 -14.61 -13.05 -11.47
CA ALA A 193 -15.13 -14.12 -12.31
C ALA A 193 -15.39 -15.40 -11.49
N ASP A 194 -14.49 -15.72 -10.54
CA ASP A 194 -14.60 -16.89 -9.66
C ASP A 194 -15.76 -16.78 -8.65
N ASP A 195 -16.05 -15.56 -8.16
CA ASP A 195 -17.10 -15.30 -7.16
C ASP A 195 -17.74 -13.90 -7.40
N PRO A 196 -18.55 -13.76 -8.46
CA PRO A 196 -19.07 -12.48 -8.94
C PRO A 196 -20.05 -11.82 -7.97
N GLU A 197 -20.71 -12.58 -7.14
CA GLU A 197 -21.69 -12.06 -6.18
C GLU A 197 -21.03 -11.48 -4.94
N ARG A 198 -19.93 -12.09 -4.48
CA ARG A 198 -19.32 -11.76 -3.18
C ARG A 198 -18.12 -10.84 -3.30
N VAL A 199 -17.33 -10.95 -4.38
CA VAL A 199 -16.13 -10.12 -4.53
C VAL A 199 -16.52 -8.70 -4.94
N MET A 200 -16.19 -7.74 -4.07
CA MET A 200 -16.52 -6.31 -4.26
C MET A 200 -15.28 -5.47 -4.59
N ALA A 201 -14.12 -5.92 -4.14
CA ALA A 201 -12.85 -5.27 -4.41
C ALA A 201 -11.71 -6.29 -4.48
N SER A 202 -10.72 -6.01 -5.35
CA SER A 202 -9.52 -6.82 -5.51
C SER A 202 -8.29 -5.92 -5.63
N GLY A 203 -7.19 -6.33 -5.03
CA GLY A 203 -5.88 -5.70 -5.19
C GLY A 203 -4.80 -6.71 -5.51
N GLY A 204 -3.62 -6.22 -5.84
CA GLY A 204 -2.48 -7.08 -6.13
C GLY A 204 -1.17 -6.51 -5.63
N VAL A 205 -0.09 -7.29 -5.75
CA VAL A 205 1.23 -6.91 -5.24
C VAL A 205 1.80 -5.73 -6.03
N VAL A 206 2.12 -4.65 -5.33
CA VAL A 206 2.85 -3.51 -5.86
C VAL A 206 4.33 -3.66 -5.50
N ARG A 207 5.22 -3.46 -6.47
CA ARG A 207 6.67 -3.58 -6.32
C ARG A 207 7.37 -2.26 -6.54
N VAL A 208 8.60 -2.18 -6.03
CA VAL A 208 9.50 -1.04 -6.26
C VAL A 208 10.23 -1.22 -7.57
N ALA A 209 10.11 -0.25 -8.47
CA ALA A 209 10.71 -0.26 -9.80
C ALA A 209 12.18 0.19 -9.81
N ASN A 210 12.63 0.93 -8.78
CA ASN A 210 13.99 1.45 -8.69
C ASN A 210 15.06 0.37 -8.92
N GLY A 211 16.06 0.68 -9.74
CA GLY A 211 17.14 -0.25 -10.11
C GLY A 211 16.78 -1.22 -11.23
N SER A 212 15.50 -1.38 -11.55
CA SER A 212 15.03 -2.21 -12.64
C SER A 212 15.19 -1.50 -14.00
N ARG A 213 15.32 -2.27 -15.09
CA ARG A 213 15.33 -1.69 -16.43
C ARG A 213 13.91 -1.56 -16.95
N ILE A 214 13.55 -0.34 -17.31
CA ILE A 214 12.25 0.00 -17.88
C ILE A 214 12.44 0.31 -19.38
N SER A 215 11.55 -0.18 -20.20
CA SER A 215 11.52 0.13 -21.63
C SER A 215 10.07 0.16 -22.12
N ARG A 216 9.70 1.25 -22.80
CA ARG A 216 8.34 1.46 -23.33
C ARG A 216 7.25 1.25 -22.27
N GLY A 217 7.40 1.86 -21.08
CA GLY A 217 6.44 1.74 -20.00
C GLY A 217 6.33 0.36 -19.34
N ARG A 218 7.30 -0.53 -19.53
CA ARG A 218 7.32 -1.89 -18.97
C ARG A 218 8.63 -2.20 -18.26
N VAL A 219 8.55 -2.91 -17.15
CA VAL A 219 9.73 -3.45 -16.47
C VAL A 219 10.23 -4.68 -17.22
N THR A 220 11.39 -4.55 -17.87
CA THR A 220 11.98 -5.62 -18.70
C THR A 220 12.99 -6.48 -17.95
N LYS A 221 13.66 -5.91 -16.94
CA LYS A 221 14.60 -6.64 -16.08
C LYS A 221 14.54 -6.10 -14.67
N VAL A 222 14.16 -6.96 -13.75
CA VAL A 222 14.10 -6.65 -12.31
C VAL A 222 15.50 -6.73 -11.71
N ARG A 223 15.89 -5.75 -10.91
CA ARG A 223 17.16 -5.71 -10.18
C ARG A 223 16.98 -4.98 -8.86
N MET A 224 17.78 -5.35 -7.87
CA MET A 224 17.88 -4.60 -6.63
C MET A 224 18.52 -3.23 -6.86
N PRO A 225 17.99 -2.15 -6.26
CA PRO A 225 18.57 -0.82 -6.33
C PRO A 225 19.99 -0.78 -5.76
N ASN A 226 20.86 0.06 -6.34
CA ASN A 226 22.21 0.26 -5.81
C ASN A 226 22.21 1.17 -4.56
N ARG A 227 21.23 2.09 -4.46
CA ARG A 227 21.10 3.02 -3.34
C ARG A 227 20.47 2.31 -2.14
N TRP A 228 21.01 2.57 -0.94
CA TRP A 228 20.58 1.93 0.30
C TRP A 228 19.10 2.17 0.63
N LEU A 229 18.61 3.40 0.42
CA LEU A 229 17.25 3.78 0.81
C LEU A 229 16.16 3.07 -0.03
N PRO A 230 16.22 3.02 -1.39
CA PRO A 230 15.28 2.22 -2.17
C PRO A 230 15.39 0.72 -1.91
N ARG A 231 16.61 0.16 -1.67
CA ARG A 231 16.74 -1.30 -1.43
C ARG A 231 16.07 -1.76 -0.14
N ILE A 232 16.09 -0.94 0.93
CA ILE A 232 15.32 -1.21 2.15
C ILE A 232 13.82 -1.19 1.81
N GLN A 233 13.35 -0.21 1.03
CA GLN A 233 11.96 -0.12 0.65
C GLN A 233 11.49 -1.31 -0.21
N VAL A 234 12.36 -1.91 -1.05
CA VAL A 234 12.04 -3.18 -1.74
C VAL A 234 11.66 -4.25 -0.72
N VAL A 235 12.45 -4.45 0.33
CA VAL A 235 12.19 -5.45 1.37
C VAL A 235 10.93 -5.12 2.17
N GLU A 236 10.72 -3.84 2.52
CA GLU A 236 9.48 -3.39 3.18
C GLU A 236 8.23 -3.70 2.33
N TYR A 237 8.28 -3.41 1.02
CA TYR A 237 7.16 -3.67 0.10
C TYR A 237 6.88 -5.17 -0.04
N LEU A 238 7.91 -6.00 -0.16
CA LEU A 238 7.73 -7.46 -0.19
C LEU A 238 7.01 -7.96 1.08
N ARG A 239 7.44 -7.53 2.26
CA ARG A 239 6.76 -7.93 3.50
C ARG A 239 5.34 -7.38 3.59
N ALA A 240 5.14 -6.12 3.24
CA ALA A 240 3.83 -5.48 3.38
C ALA A 240 2.80 -6.02 2.38
N PHE A 241 3.18 -6.20 1.12
CA PHE A 241 2.27 -6.63 0.06
C PHE A 241 2.18 -8.16 -0.04
N LEU A 242 3.31 -8.84 -0.18
CA LEU A 242 3.30 -10.28 -0.44
C LEU A 242 2.92 -11.11 0.81
N ILE A 243 3.31 -10.66 2.01
CA ILE A 243 2.98 -11.37 3.25
C ILE A 243 1.76 -10.74 3.92
N GLY A 244 1.87 -9.46 4.28
CA GLY A 244 0.87 -8.81 5.12
C GLY A 244 -0.52 -8.82 4.47
N ARG A 245 -0.65 -8.26 3.25
CA ARG A 245 -1.96 -8.16 2.59
C ARG A 245 -2.53 -9.52 2.19
N THR A 246 -1.70 -10.43 1.70
CA THR A 246 -2.14 -11.80 1.36
C THR A 246 -2.63 -12.54 2.61
N GLY A 247 -1.88 -12.47 3.72
CA GLY A 247 -2.29 -13.07 4.98
C GLY A 247 -3.61 -12.52 5.51
N TRP A 248 -3.78 -11.19 5.51
CA TRP A 248 -5.04 -10.55 5.90
C TRP A 248 -6.20 -10.88 4.97
N SER A 249 -5.97 -10.94 3.66
CA SER A 249 -6.98 -11.30 2.66
C SER A 249 -7.54 -12.70 2.91
N ARG A 250 -6.65 -13.66 3.22
CA ARG A 250 -7.04 -15.06 3.46
C ARG A 250 -8.05 -15.22 4.59
N ILE A 251 -7.99 -14.40 5.62
CA ILE A 251 -8.92 -14.42 6.75
C ILE A 251 -10.05 -13.38 6.63
N GLY A 252 -10.16 -12.69 5.50
CA GLY A 252 -11.19 -11.66 5.29
C GLY A 252 -10.99 -10.38 6.10
N GLY A 253 -9.75 -10.13 6.56
CA GLY A 253 -9.39 -8.99 7.41
C GLY A 253 -8.62 -7.87 6.70
N LEU A 254 -8.59 -7.83 5.39
CA LEU A 254 -7.81 -6.86 4.62
C LEU A 254 -8.39 -5.45 4.72
N LEU A 255 -7.65 -4.50 5.30
CA LEU A 255 -8.07 -3.09 5.44
C LEU A 255 -7.52 -2.17 4.35
N ILE A 256 -6.46 -2.56 3.64
CA ILE A 256 -5.75 -1.70 2.70
C ILE A 256 -5.40 -2.51 1.46
N ILE A 257 -5.88 -2.08 0.30
CA ILE A 257 -5.43 -2.62 -0.99
C ILE A 257 -4.16 -1.86 -1.41
N SER A 258 -4.29 -0.78 -2.14
CA SER A 258 -3.24 0.18 -2.48
C SER A 258 -3.82 1.34 -3.26
N GLY A 259 -3.37 2.56 -3.01
CA GLY A 259 -3.73 3.73 -3.83
C GLY A 259 -3.09 3.74 -5.22
N ALA A 260 -2.02 2.94 -5.41
CA ALA A 260 -1.35 2.82 -6.70
C ALA A 260 -2.02 1.82 -7.66
N PHE A 261 -2.80 0.88 -7.12
CA PHE A 261 -3.50 -0.13 -7.92
C PHE A 261 -4.58 -0.85 -7.09
N GLY A 262 -5.83 -0.78 -7.53
CA GLY A 262 -6.96 -1.47 -6.91
C GLY A 262 -8.16 -1.52 -7.85
N VAL A 263 -8.89 -2.63 -7.83
CA VAL A 263 -10.09 -2.86 -8.66
C VAL A 263 -11.31 -3.00 -7.77
N PHE A 264 -12.39 -2.33 -8.16
CA PHE A 264 -13.64 -2.29 -7.42
C PHE A 264 -14.82 -2.48 -8.37
N ARG A 265 -15.91 -3.04 -7.88
CA ARG A 265 -17.19 -3.01 -8.60
C ARG A 265 -17.71 -1.59 -8.66
N LYS A 266 -18.11 -1.13 -9.87
CA LYS A 266 -18.62 0.23 -10.05
C LYS A 266 -19.91 0.49 -9.29
N ASP A 267 -20.84 -0.46 -9.30
CA ASP A 267 -22.11 -0.37 -8.57
C ASP A 267 -21.91 -0.18 -7.07
N VAL A 268 -20.94 -0.88 -6.49
CA VAL A 268 -20.56 -0.74 -5.08
C VAL A 268 -19.95 0.64 -4.80
N LEU A 269 -19.06 1.14 -5.69
CA LEU A 269 -18.49 2.49 -5.54
C LEU A 269 -19.57 3.57 -5.56
N LEU A 270 -20.57 3.43 -6.43
CA LEU A 270 -21.72 4.36 -6.51
C LEU A 270 -22.54 4.33 -5.21
N GLN A 271 -22.82 3.15 -4.66
CA GLN A 271 -23.54 3.01 -3.38
C GLN A 271 -22.77 3.56 -2.19
N LEU A 272 -21.44 3.45 -2.21
CA LEU A 272 -20.57 4.04 -1.18
C LEU A 272 -20.43 5.57 -1.33
N GLY A 273 -20.85 6.18 -2.44
CA GLY A 273 -20.68 7.60 -2.74
C GLY A 273 -19.23 7.96 -3.14
N GLY A 274 -18.49 7.02 -3.73
CA GLY A 274 -17.13 7.23 -4.21
C GLY A 274 -16.07 7.31 -3.11
N LEU A 275 -14.92 7.95 -3.40
CA LEU A 275 -13.82 8.16 -2.47
C LEU A 275 -14.08 9.36 -1.57
N ALA A 276 -13.64 9.27 -0.32
CA ALA A 276 -13.70 10.36 0.64
C ALA A 276 -12.68 11.47 0.28
N THR A 277 -13.16 12.69 0.08
CA THR A 277 -12.33 13.86 -0.27
C THR A 277 -11.84 14.65 0.96
N ASP A 278 -12.15 14.18 2.15
CA ASP A 278 -11.81 14.75 3.45
C ASP A 278 -10.77 13.93 4.22
N CYS A 279 -10.25 12.87 3.63
CA CYS A 279 -9.30 11.94 4.24
C CYS A 279 -8.02 11.85 3.39
N ILE A 280 -6.87 11.77 4.06
CA ILE A 280 -5.55 11.68 3.38
C ILE A 280 -5.29 10.29 2.81
N GLY A 281 -5.85 9.24 3.41
CA GLY A 281 -5.73 7.85 2.94
C GLY A 281 -7.03 7.39 2.29
N GLU A 282 -7.44 8.06 1.21
CA GLU A 282 -8.71 7.83 0.52
C GLU A 282 -8.90 6.38 0.05
N ASP A 283 -7.80 5.73 -0.31
CA ASP A 283 -7.74 4.34 -0.77
C ASP A 283 -8.03 3.33 0.36
N ALA A 284 -7.38 3.51 1.50
CA ALA A 284 -7.59 2.67 2.67
C ALA A 284 -8.94 2.98 3.35
N GLU A 285 -9.34 4.25 3.38
CA GLU A 285 -10.66 4.65 3.89
C GLU A 285 -11.79 3.99 3.11
N LEU A 286 -11.68 3.93 1.79
CA LEU A 286 -12.66 3.28 0.93
C LEU A 286 -12.82 1.80 1.29
N VAL A 287 -11.72 1.08 1.52
CA VAL A 287 -11.77 -0.35 1.89
C VAL A 287 -12.39 -0.55 3.27
N VAL A 288 -12.02 0.26 4.26
CA VAL A 288 -12.59 0.17 5.61
C VAL A 288 -14.07 0.53 5.59
N ARG A 289 -14.47 1.55 4.84
CA ARG A 289 -15.87 1.96 4.65
C ARG A 289 -16.68 0.88 3.90
N LEU A 290 -16.07 0.20 2.93
CA LEU A 290 -16.66 -0.94 2.25
C LEU A 290 -16.97 -2.07 3.25
N HIS A 291 -16.03 -2.46 4.10
CA HIS A 291 -16.28 -3.45 5.15
C HIS A 291 -17.37 -3.02 6.14
N ARG A 292 -17.39 -1.73 6.49
CA ARG A 292 -18.46 -1.18 7.32
C ARG A 292 -19.82 -1.30 6.63
N TRP A 293 -19.90 -0.92 5.37
CA TRP A 293 -21.13 -1.00 4.59
C TRP A 293 -21.61 -2.45 4.42
N ILE A 294 -20.70 -3.41 4.17
CA ILE A 294 -21.00 -4.84 4.15
C ILE A 294 -21.65 -5.27 5.48
N GLY A 295 -21.03 -4.96 6.61
CA GLY A 295 -21.56 -5.32 7.93
C GLY A 295 -22.84 -4.57 8.29
N ASP A 296 -22.98 -3.30 7.93
CA ASP A 296 -24.18 -2.51 8.24
C ASP A 296 -25.42 -2.96 7.44
N ASN A 297 -25.22 -3.63 6.29
CA ASN A 297 -26.29 -4.14 5.44
C ASN A 297 -26.41 -5.67 5.42
N ASP A 298 -25.70 -6.36 6.34
CA ASP A 298 -25.66 -7.83 6.42
C ASP A 298 -25.36 -8.53 5.08
N LEU A 299 -24.45 -7.94 4.28
CA LEU A 299 -24.06 -8.49 2.98
C LEU A 299 -22.96 -9.55 3.13
N ASP A 300 -22.96 -10.53 2.22
CA ASP A 300 -21.87 -11.52 2.11
C ASP A 300 -20.80 -11.02 1.11
N GLY A 301 -20.16 -9.88 1.44
CA GLY A 301 -19.18 -9.23 0.59
C GLY A 301 -17.74 -9.55 0.99
N ARG A 302 -16.83 -9.58 0.00
CA ARG A 302 -15.41 -9.88 0.20
C ARG A 302 -14.50 -8.86 -0.47
N VAL A 303 -13.40 -8.54 0.21
CA VAL A 303 -12.25 -7.82 -0.34
C VAL A 303 -11.10 -8.80 -0.47
N VAL A 304 -10.55 -8.95 -1.66
CA VAL A 304 -9.55 -9.98 -2.00
C VAL A 304 -8.23 -9.34 -2.39
N PHE A 305 -7.13 -10.05 -2.15
CA PHE A 305 -5.81 -9.64 -2.57
C PHE A 305 -5.13 -10.78 -3.32
N VAL A 306 -4.72 -10.52 -4.56
CA VAL A 306 -3.99 -11.49 -5.39
C VAL A 306 -2.49 -11.34 -5.14
N ALA A 307 -1.81 -12.48 -5.02
CA ALA A 307 -0.38 -12.51 -4.69
C ALA A 307 0.51 -12.18 -5.89
N GLU A 308 -0.04 -12.17 -7.11
CA GLU A 308 0.70 -11.86 -8.33
C GLU A 308 1.19 -10.41 -8.34
N PRO A 309 2.43 -10.16 -8.79
CA PRO A 309 2.93 -8.81 -9.00
C PRO A 309 2.21 -8.20 -10.20
N VAL A 310 1.45 -7.16 -9.94
CA VAL A 310 0.61 -6.51 -10.95
C VAL A 310 1.03 -5.08 -11.24
N ALA A 311 1.69 -4.41 -10.30
CA ALA A 311 2.07 -3.01 -10.44
C ALA A 311 3.48 -2.73 -9.91
N TRP A 312 4.10 -1.67 -10.44
CA TRP A 312 5.40 -1.16 -10.07
C TRP A 312 5.31 0.33 -9.82
N THR A 313 5.94 0.81 -8.77
CA THR A 313 5.98 2.22 -8.40
C THR A 313 7.41 2.66 -8.08
N GLU A 314 7.68 3.96 -8.20
CA GLU A 314 8.97 4.54 -7.82
C GLU A 314 9.00 4.81 -6.31
N ALA A 315 9.95 4.20 -5.62
CA ALA A 315 10.19 4.46 -4.20
C ALA A 315 11.10 5.70 -4.04
N PRO A 316 10.83 6.55 -3.03
CA PRO A 316 11.67 7.71 -2.73
C PRO A 316 13.15 7.36 -2.51
N GLU A 317 14.02 8.08 -3.20
CA GLU A 317 15.47 7.97 -3.05
C GLU A 317 16.06 9.01 -2.08
N ASP A 318 15.26 10.03 -1.75
CA ASP A 318 15.61 11.11 -0.84
C ASP A 318 14.91 10.96 0.51
N ARG A 319 15.65 11.21 1.61
CA ARG A 319 15.13 11.07 2.98
C ARG A 319 14.01 12.08 3.29
N ALA A 320 14.07 13.29 2.73
CA ALA A 320 13.05 14.30 3.00
C ALA A 320 11.72 13.95 2.33
N VAL A 321 11.77 13.41 1.11
CA VAL A 321 10.61 12.91 0.38
C VAL A 321 10.01 11.70 1.10
N LEU A 322 10.85 10.73 1.49
CA LEU A 322 10.41 9.55 2.25
C LEU A 322 9.76 9.94 3.58
N ARG A 323 10.36 10.88 4.33
CA ARG A 323 9.78 11.38 5.59
C ARG A 323 8.38 11.94 5.39
N LYS A 324 8.18 12.78 4.35
CA LYS A 324 6.86 13.35 4.02
C LYS A 324 5.87 12.23 3.72
N GLN A 325 6.26 11.23 2.91
CA GLN A 325 5.43 10.09 2.55
C GLN A 325 5.02 9.27 3.79
N ARG A 326 5.97 8.90 4.67
CA ARG A 326 5.72 8.08 5.88
C ARG A 326 4.83 8.82 6.89
N ARG A 327 5.05 10.11 7.09
CA ARG A 327 4.18 10.96 7.93
C ARG A 327 2.75 11.00 7.38
N ARG A 328 2.61 11.22 6.07
CA ARG A 328 1.31 11.25 5.39
C ARG A 328 0.57 9.93 5.55
N TRP A 329 1.22 8.79 5.27
CA TRP A 329 0.61 7.48 5.40
C TRP A 329 0.15 7.19 6.83
N HIS A 330 0.99 7.49 7.80
CA HIS A 330 0.64 7.21 9.19
C HIS A 330 -0.43 8.15 9.73
N ARG A 331 -0.44 9.39 9.27
CA ARG A 331 -1.52 10.34 9.52
C ARG A 331 -2.85 9.83 8.94
N GLY A 332 -2.86 9.38 7.68
CA GLY A 332 -4.04 8.79 7.05
C GLY A 332 -4.56 7.58 7.83
N LEU A 333 -3.66 6.67 8.26
CA LEU A 333 -4.04 5.56 9.13
C LEU A 333 -4.70 6.02 10.43
N THR A 334 -4.16 7.04 11.08
CA THR A 334 -4.71 7.60 12.31
C THR A 334 -6.12 8.17 12.09
N GLU A 335 -6.31 8.92 11.00
CA GLU A 335 -7.61 9.51 10.62
C GLU A 335 -8.65 8.41 10.34
N ILE A 336 -8.29 7.37 9.58
CA ILE A 336 -9.17 6.25 9.22
C ILE A 336 -9.60 5.45 10.47
N LEU A 337 -8.63 5.04 11.30
CA LEU A 337 -8.94 4.27 12.51
C LEU A 337 -9.80 5.09 13.49
N SER A 338 -9.58 6.40 13.58
CA SER A 338 -10.40 7.31 14.40
C SER A 338 -11.81 7.47 13.85
N LYS A 339 -11.97 7.66 12.53
CA LYS A 339 -13.25 7.81 11.83
C LYS A 339 -14.11 6.55 11.96
N HIS A 340 -13.47 5.38 11.87
CA HIS A 340 -14.15 4.08 11.92
C HIS A 340 -14.01 3.36 13.28
N ARG A 341 -13.61 4.06 14.36
CA ARG A 341 -13.44 3.48 15.70
C ARG A 341 -14.65 2.68 16.21
N GLY A 342 -15.86 3.04 15.73
CA GLY A 342 -17.07 2.31 16.06
C GLY A 342 -17.13 0.86 15.53
N MET A 343 -16.20 0.43 14.71
CA MET A 343 -16.09 -0.96 14.23
C MET A 343 -15.26 -1.85 15.18
N VAL A 344 -14.40 -1.25 16.02
CA VAL A 344 -13.47 -1.98 16.89
C VAL A 344 -14.22 -2.85 17.90
N LEU A 345 -13.84 -4.13 17.97
CA LEU A 345 -14.42 -5.17 18.85
C LEU A 345 -15.93 -5.36 18.66
N ARG A 346 -16.46 -5.08 17.48
CA ARG A 346 -17.88 -5.37 17.17
C ARG A 346 -18.03 -6.58 16.26
N PRO A 347 -18.70 -7.65 16.72
CA PRO A 347 -18.91 -8.90 15.96
C PRO A 347 -19.62 -8.71 14.62
N ARG A 348 -20.47 -7.67 14.51
CA ARG A 348 -21.20 -7.31 13.28
C ARG A 348 -20.26 -7.15 12.06
N TYR A 349 -19.03 -6.70 12.28
CA TYR A 349 -18.04 -6.50 11.23
C TYR A 349 -17.07 -7.68 11.09
N GLY A 350 -17.44 -8.86 11.64
CA GLY A 350 -16.70 -10.09 11.50
C GLY A 350 -15.21 -9.98 11.86
N MET A 351 -14.36 -10.57 11.03
CA MET A 351 -12.89 -10.56 11.22
C MET A 351 -12.31 -9.15 11.24
N VAL A 352 -12.86 -8.25 10.45
CA VAL A 352 -12.39 -6.85 10.40
C VAL A 352 -12.59 -6.16 11.75
N GLY A 353 -13.81 -6.25 12.32
CA GLY A 353 -14.12 -5.61 13.60
C GLY A 353 -13.42 -6.28 14.78
N MET A 354 -13.39 -7.62 14.80
CA MET A 354 -12.90 -8.37 15.95
C MET A 354 -11.39 -8.53 16.00
N VAL A 355 -10.72 -8.57 14.86
CA VAL A 355 -9.28 -8.85 14.80
C VAL A 355 -8.51 -7.74 14.10
N SER A 356 -8.85 -7.38 12.84
CA SER A 356 -8.03 -6.46 12.06
C SER A 356 -7.97 -5.07 12.66
N MET A 357 -9.11 -4.46 12.99
CA MET A 357 -9.15 -3.12 13.58
C MET A 357 -8.40 -3.03 14.92
N PRO A 358 -8.61 -3.93 15.90
CA PRO A 358 -7.82 -3.96 17.13
C PRO A 358 -6.32 -4.14 16.87
N TRP A 359 -5.96 -5.03 15.93
CA TRP A 359 -4.57 -5.29 15.57
C TRP A 359 -3.91 -4.05 14.96
N PHE A 360 -4.58 -3.38 14.02
CA PHE A 360 -4.05 -2.15 13.41
C PHE A 360 -3.91 -1.02 14.43
N VAL A 361 -4.81 -0.92 15.41
CA VAL A 361 -4.66 0.04 16.52
C VAL A 361 -3.44 -0.33 17.38
N ALA A 362 -3.33 -1.57 17.82
CA ALA A 362 -2.28 -1.99 18.74
C ALA A 362 -0.88 -2.05 18.08
N PHE A 363 -0.79 -2.55 16.84
CA PHE A 363 0.49 -2.92 16.22
C PHE A 363 0.86 -2.11 14.97
N GLU A 364 -0.03 -1.27 14.42
CA GLU A 364 0.33 -0.32 13.37
C GLU A 364 0.30 1.13 13.88
N LEU A 365 -0.79 1.52 14.55
CA LEU A 365 -0.94 2.88 15.05
C LEU A 365 -0.04 3.14 16.26
N MET A 366 0.01 2.21 17.23
CA MET A 366 0.79 2.38 18.46
C MET A 366 2.26 1.98 18.32
N ALA A 367 2.61 1.14 17.34
CA ALA A 367 3.99 0.67 17.18
C ALA A 367 5.05 1.77 17.15
N PRO A 368 4.90 2.88 16.41
CA PRO A 368 5.92 3.94 16.41
C PRO A 368 6.17 4.56 17.78
N PHE A 369 5.13 4.68 18.59
CA PHE A 369 5.28 5.19 19.97
C PHE A 369 6.05 4.20 20.82
N VAL A 370 5.66 2.93 20.80
CA VAL A 370 6.35 1.86 21.55
C VAL A 370 7.80 1.72 21.10
N GLU A 371 8.09 1.80 19.79
CA GLU A 371 9.44 1.74 19.25
C GLU A 371 10.30 2.93 19.72
N VAL A 372 9.78 4.16 19.66
CA VAL A 372 10.52 5.35 20.10
C VAL A 372 10.78 5.30 21.60
N PHE A 373 9.77 4.97 22.41
CA PHE A 373 9.95 4.81 23.85
C PHE A 373 10.88 3.63 24.18
N GLY A 374 10.82 2.53 23.43
CA GLY A 374 11.73 1.39 23.58
C GLY A 374 13.20 1.76 23.30
N VAL A 375 13.46 2.59 22.29
CA VAL A 375 14.81 3.12 22.01
C VAL A 375 15.31 4.00 23.15
N VAL A 376 14.47 4.88 23.67
CA VAL A 376 14.81 5.73 24.84
C VAL A 376 15.09 4.85 26.06
N PHE A 377 14.23 3.88 26.34
CA PHE A 377 14.42 2.91 27.43
C PHE A 377 15.74 2.16 27.30
N LEU A 378 16.02 1.62 26.10
CA LEU A 378 17.26 0.89 25.84
C LEU A 378 18.50 1.78 26.04
N ALA A 379 18.47 3.03 25.57
CA ALA A 379 19.56 3.97 25.78
C ALA A 379 19.82 4.25 27.27
N VAL A 380 18.75 4.50 28.04
CA VAL A 380 18.83 4.71 29.48
C VAL A 380 19.38 3.44 30.18
N ALA A 381 18.85 2.27 29.84
CA ALA A 381 19.30 1.00 30.41
C ALA A 381 20.81 0.73 30.18
N LEU A 382 21.26 0.96 28.92
CA LEU A 382 22.69 0.79 28.57
C LEU A 382 23.61 1.78 29.30
N VAL A 383 23.15 3.03 29.50
CA VAL A 383 23.91 4.03 30.27
C VAL A 383 24.02 3.61 31.73
N LEU A 384 22.93 3.15 32.34
CA LEU A 384 22.94 2.67 33.74
C LEU A 384 23.82 1.43 33.91
N MET A 385 23.68 0.45 33.03
CA MET A 385 24.53 -0.76 33.02
C MET A 385 26.02 -0.41 32.83
N GLY A 386 26.31 0.54 31.91
CA GLY A 386 27.71 1.01 31.71
C GLY A 386 28.28 1.75 32.91
N ALA A 387 27.49 2.55 33.61
CA ALA A 387 27.89 3.23 34.84
C ALA A 387 28.19 2.23 35.97
N ASP A 388 27.36 1.19 36.12
CA ASP A 388 27.60 0.11 37.08
C ASP A 388 28.89 -0.69 36.75
N ALA A 389 29.09 -1.03 35.47
CA ALA A 389 30.28 -1.74 34.99
C ALA A 389 31.58 -0.95 35.19
N LEU A 390 31.52 0.38 35.15
CA LEU A 390 32.64 1.27 35.41
C LEU A 390 32.85 1.58 36.91
N GLY A 391 32.01 1.02 37.77
CA GLY A 391 32.06 1.26 39.22
C GLY A 391 31.65 2.67 39.64
N LEU A 392 30.99 3.42 38.75
CA LEU A 392 30.46 4.77 39.03
C LEU A 392 29.17 4.71 39.85
N THR A 393 28.45 3.62 39.76
CA THR A 393 27.24 3.31 40.52
C THR A 393 27.27 1.85 40.94
N HIS A 394 26.50 1.46 41.95
CA HIS A 394 26.31 0.05 42.36
C HIS A 394 24.81 -0.21 42.55
N LEU A 395 24.00 0.37 41.64
CA LEU A 395 22.55 0.44 41.85
C LEU A 395 21.81 -0.78 41.29
N GLU A 396 22.44 -1.55 40.36
CA GLU A 396 21.83 -2.73 39.68
C GLU A 396 20.34 -2.53 39.30
N LEU A 397 20.02 -1.32 38.81
CA LEU A 397 18.64 -0.91 38.58
C LEU A 397 17.96 -1.68 37.42
N VAL A 398 18.75 -2.18 36.49
CA VAL A 398 18.26 -2.86 35.29
C VAL A 398 18.81 -4.28 35.24
N ASN A 399 17.91 -5.25 35.09
CA ASN A 399 18.32 -6.64 34.88
C ASN A 399 18.92 -6.79 33.47
N GLN A 400 20.19 -7.18 33.40
CA GLN A 400 20.94 -7.36 32.16
C GLN A 400 20.28 -8.41 31.25
N ASP A 401 19.72 -9.49 31.81
CA ASP A 401 19.08 -10.56 31.05
C ASP A 401 17.87 -10.04 30.27
N VAL A 402 17.09 -9.12 30.86
CA VAL A 402 15.95 -8.49 30.19
C VAL A 402 16.40 -7.73 28.93
N ILE A 403 17.50 -7.00 29.00
CA ILE A 403 18.04 -6.25 27.87
C ILE A 403 18.54 -7.18 26.75
N TRP A 404 19.30 -8.23 27.15
CA TRP A 404 19.79 -9.20 26.15
C TRP A 404 18.66 -9.99 25.49
N VAL A 405 17.64 -10.40 26.24
CA VAL A 405 16.46 -11.06 25.70
C VAL A 405 15.72 -10.14 24.74
N LEU A 406 15.54 -8.86 25.07
CA LEU A 406 14.90 -7.87 24.20
C LEU A 406 15.65 -7.71 22.87
N LEU A 407 16.97 -7.57 22.92
CA LEU A 407 17.81 -7.43 21.72
C LEU A 407 17.81 -8.70 20.87
N ALA A 408 18.00 -9.87 21.52
CA ALA A 408 18.05 -11.15 20.84
C ALA A 408 16.70 -11.49 20.14
N THR A 409 15.58 -11.30 20.84
CA THR A 409 14.24 -11.56 20.26
C THR A 409 13.94 -10.60 19.11
N SER A 410 14.25 -9.32 19.24
CA SER A 410 14.04 -8.32 18.18
C SER A 410 14.85 -8.65 16.93
N LEU A 411 16.11 -9.04 17.07
CA LEU A 411 16.98 -9.41 15.95
C LEU A 411 16.53 -10.71 15.30
N LEU A 412 16.22 -11.74 16.09
CA LEU A 412 15.79 -13.05 15.59
C LEU A 412 14.54 -12.92 14.70
N TYR A 413 13.50 -12.25 15.20
CA TYR A 413 12.28 -12.08 14.43
C TYR A 413 12.50 -11.25 13.16
N ALA A 414 13.31 -10.19 13.22
CA ALA A 414 13.62 -9.38 12.06
C ALA A 414 14.26 -10.20 10.93
N VAL A 415 15.21 -11.08 11.30
CA VAL A 415 15.87 -11.98 10.33
C VAL A 415 14.89 -13.03 9.80
N VAL A 416 14.14 -13.71 10.68
CA VAL A 416 13.21 -14.79 10.29
C VAL A 416 12.13 -14.27 9.34
N LEU A 417 11.47 -13.15 9.67
CA LEU A 417 10.40 -12.59 8.84
C LEU A 417 10.92 -12.11 7.48
N THR A 418 12.12 -11.54 7.44
CA THR A 418 12.71 -11.10 6.18
C THR A 418 13.12 -12.28 5.30
N LEU A 419 13.77 -13.28 5.87
CA LEU A 419 14.14 -14.49 5.14
C LEU A 419 12.89 -15.22 4.61
N ALA A 420 11.82 -15.29 5.41
CA ALA A 420 10.56 -15.85 4.95
C ALA A 420 9.98 -15.09 3.75
N ALA A 421 10.01 -13.76 3.76
CA ALA A 421 9.55 -12.94 2.64
C ALA A 421 10.39 -13.19 1.36
N LEU A 422 11.70 -13.27 1.49
CA LEU A 422 12.59 -13.52 0.36
C LEU A 422 12.44 -14.94 -0.19
N VAL A 423 12.25 -15.93 0.68
CA VAL A 423 12.02 -17.32 0.28
C VAL A 423 10.69 -17.45 -0.47
N ILE A 424 9.62 -16.84 0.04
CA ILE A 424 8.32 -16.81 -0.64
C ILE A 424 8.46 -16.16 -2.01
N GLU A 425 9.14 -15.02 -2.11
CA GLU A 425 9.39 -14.33 -3.38
C GLU A 425 10.15 -15.21 -4.37
N GLU A 426 11.24 -15.85 -3.94
CA GLU A 426 12.06 -16.68 -4.81
C GLU A 426 11.32 -17.95 -5.27
N LEU A 427 10.58 -18.59 -4.38
CA LEU A 427 9.79 -19.79 -4.72
C LEU A 427 8.61 -19.46 -5.64
N SER A 428 8.02 -18.24 -5.48
CA SER A 428 6.80 -17.85 -6.17
C SER A 428 7.03 -17.26 -7.55
N PHE A 429 7.85 -16.23 -7.61
CA PHE A 429 7.92 -15.36 -8.80
C PHE A 429 9.29 -15.30 -9.44
N ARG A 430 10.36 -15.71 -8.74
CA ARG A 430 11.75 -15.74 -9.21
C ARG A 430 12.18 -14.46 -9.93
N ARG A 431 11.72 -13.30 -9.48
CA ARG A 431 11.99 -12.02 -10.15
C ARG A 431 13.42 -11.53 -9.91
N TYR A 432 14.00 -11.82 -8.71
CA TYR A 432 15.38 -11.45 -8.35
C TYR A 432 16.33 -12.65 -8.59
N ARG A 433 16.57 -13.00 -9.86
CA ARG A 433 17.28 -14.22 -10.27
C ARG A 433 18.79 -14.25 -9.96
N GLY A 434 19.38 -13.17 -9.47
CA GLY A 434 20.81 -13.07 -9.24
C GLY A 434 21.20 -13.32 -7.79
N LEU A 435 22.21 -14.16 -7.51
CA LEU A 435 22.78 -14.30 -6.16
C LEU A 435 23.20 -12.94 -5.57
N ARG A 436 23.65 -12.01 -6.42
CA ARG A 436 23.95 -10.63 -6.02
C ARG A 436 22.70 -9.91 -5.49
N ASP A 437 21.58 -10.00 -6.18
CA ASP A 437 20.33 -9.33 -5.78
C ASP A 437 19.81 -9.91 -4.46
N LEU A 438 19.89 -11.23 -4.30
CA LEU A 438 19.54 -11.91 -3.05
C LEU A 438 20.46 -11.46 -1.90
N ALA A 439 21.77 -11.40 -2.11
CA ALA A 439 22.72 -10.94 -1.09
C ALA A 439 22.45 -9.47 -0.71
N ILE A 440 22.13 -8.60 -1.67
CA ILE A 440 21.76 -7.21 -1.42
C ILE A 440 20.44 -7.14 -0.61
N ALA A 441 19.45 -7.98 -0.91
CA ALA A 441 18.18 -8.00 -0.18
C ALA A 441 18.38 -8.45 1.29
N VAL A 442 19.20 -9.49 1.53
CA VAL A 442 19.58 -9.91 2.90
C VAL A 442 20.32 -8.79 3.61
N TRP A 443 21.28 -8.14 2.95
CA TRP A 443 21.99 -6.99 3.54
C TRP A 443 21.05 -5.83 3.86
N ALA A 444 20.13 -5.49 2.96
CA ALA A 444 19.14 -4.43 3.18
C ALA A 444 18.24 -4.71 4.40
N SER A 445 17.92 -5.98 4.67
CA SER A 445 17.15 -6.36 5.85
C SER A 445 17.91 -6.13 7.17
N LEU A 446 19.23 -6.26 7.16
CA LEU A 446 20.06 -5.92 8.30
C LEU A 446 20.18 -4.41 8.49
N GLU A 447 20.43 -3.68 7.37
CA GLU A 447 20.50 -2.20 7.38
C GLU A 447 19.18 -1.56 7.88
N GLU A 448 18.04 -2.14 7.55
CA GLU A 448 16.73 -1.66 8.00
C GLU A 448 16.64 -1.58 9.52
N ASN A 449 17.20 -2.57 10.22
CA ASN A 449 17.14 -2.64 11.69
C ASN A 449 18.14 -1.72 12.39
N ILE A 450 19.16 -1.23 11.67
CA ILE A 450 20.21 -0.36 12.21
C ILE A 450 19.94 1.09 11.80
N GLY A 451 19.22 1.82 12.64
CA GLY A 451 18.96 3.26 12.48
C GLY A 451 17.74 3.61 11.59
N TYR A 452 17.52 2.95 10.45
CA TYR A 452 16.40 3.30 9.56
C TYR A 452 15.04 3.09 10.24
N ARG A 453 14.82 1.93 10.88
CA ARG A 453 13.56 1.59 11.55
C ARG A 453 13.22 2.60 12.64
N GLN A 454 14.20 3.00 13.46
CA GLN A 454 14.02 3.96 14.53
C GLN A 454 13.66 5.36 14.01
N VAL A 455 14.35 5.82 12.95
CA VAL A 455 14.05 7.10 12.31
C VAL A 455 12.67 7.06 11.64
N ASN A 456 12.30 5.96 11.01
CA ASN A 456 10.97 5.78 10.41
C ASN A 456 9.86 5.80 11.48
N ALA A 457 10.07 5.14 12.64
CA ALA A 457 9.14 5.20 13.78
C ALA A 457 8.94 6.65 14.25
N TRP A 458 10.01 7.43 14.38
CA TRP A 458 9.93 8.85 14.73
C TRP A 458 9.10 9.65 13.72
N TRP A 459 9.29 9.43 12.42
CA TRP A 459 8.50 10.10 11.38
C TRP A 459 7.02 9.72 11.44
N ARG A 460 6.73 8.44 11.61
CA ARG A 460 5.36 7.90 11.73
C ARG A 460 4.64 8.46 12.96
N MET A 461 5.31 8.49 14.11
CA MET A 461 4.77 9.12 15.33
C MET A 461 4.40 10.59 15.09
N GLY A 462 5.26 11.35 14.39
CA GLY A 462 4.96 12.73 13.98
C GLY A 462 3.69 12.85 13.15
N GLY A 463 3.42 11.89 12.26
CA GLY A 463 2.18 11.85 11.46
C GLY A 463 0.92 11.67 12.32
N SER A 464 0.95 10.76 13.32
CA SER A 464 -0.16 10.62 14.27
C SER A 464 -0.41 11.86 15.09
N LEU A 465 0.65 12.51 15.58
CA LEU A 465 0.53 13.75 16.35
C LEU A 465 -0.08 14.89 15.51
N GLU A 466 0.25 14.97 14.22
CA GLU A 466 -0.37 15.92 13.29
C GLU A 466 -1.88 15.65 13.10
N ALA A 467 -2.27 14.38 12.97
CA ALA A 467 -3.67 13.99 12.86
C ALA A 467 -4.47 14.41 14.12
N TRP A 468 -3.94 14.11 15.30
CA TRP A 468 -4.61 14.46 16.56
C TRP A 468 -4.69 15.96 16.82
N ARG A 469 -3.73 16.75 16.29
CA ARG A 469 -3.75 18.22 16.38
C ARG A 469 -4.65 18.88 15.34
N GLY A 470 -5.22 18.13 14.39
CA GLY A 470 -6.10 18.66 13.35
C GLY A 470 -5.45 19.68 12.42
N THR A 471 -4.13 19.61 12.19
CA THR A 471 -3.42 20.54 11.31
C THR A 471 -3.93 20.42 9.89
N LYS A 472 -4.18 21.55 9.20
CA LYS A 472 -4.55 21.55 7.77
C LYS A 472 -3.42 20.93 6.95
N HIS A 473 -3.80 20.17 5.94
CA HIS A 473 -2.85 19.49 5.07
C HIS A 473 -2.78 20.20 3.71
N ASP A 474 -1.54 20.51 3.27
CA ASP A 474 -1.24 20.82 1.87
C ASP A 474 -0.70 19.56 1.22
N TRP A 475 -1.27 19.17 0.08
CA TRP A 475 -0.70 18.18 -0.81
C TRP A 475 0.62 18.76 -1.35
N GLY A 476 1.73 18.46 -0.67
CA GLY A 476 3.03 18.91 -1.10
C GLY A 476 3.43 18.23 -2.41
N ASP A 477 3.96 19.01 -3.35
CA ASP A 477 4.55 18.54 -4.61
C ASP A 477 5.61 17.48 -4.32
N MET A 478 5.35 16.23 -4.73
CA MET A 478 6.36 15.18 -4.75
C MET A 478 7.11 15.30 -6.08
N GLN A 479 8.29 15.92 -6.06
CA GLN A 479 9.19 15.89 -7.23
C GLN A 479 9.64 14.44 -7.47
N ARG A 480 9.20 13.87 -8.56
CA ARG A 480 9.59 12.54 -9.05
C ARG A 480 10.53 12.73 -10.24
N ARG A 481 11.51 11.81 -10.40
CA ARG A 481 12.47 11.87 -11.50
C ARG A 481 11.93 11.28 -12.81
N GLY A 482 10.80 10.57 -12.74
CA GLY A 482 10.16 9.88 -13.86
C GLY A 482 10.79 8.51 -14.14
N LEU A 483 9.94 7.50 -14.28
CA LEU A 483 10.33 6.14 -14.62
C LEU A 483 10.78 6.11 -16.10
N GLY A 484 12.09 6.14 -16.37
CA GLY A 484 12.62 6.05 -17.73
C GLY A 484 13.86 6.89 -18.03
N LYS A 485 14.27 7.77 -17.12
CA LYS A 485 15.49 8.59 -17.27
C LYS A 485 16.66 8.01 -16.45
N THR A 486 17.05 6.77 -16.73
CA THR A 486 18.33 6.21 -16.25
C THR A 486 19.11 5.64 -17.41
#